data_575fb51d5cb290ef24ae1cd422fe2bb8
#
_entry.id   575fb51d5cb290ef24ae1cd422fe2bb8
#
_cell.length_a   1.000
_cell.length_b   1.000
_cell.length_c   1.000
_cell.angle_alpha   90.00
_cell.angle_beta   90.00
_cell.angle_gamma   90.00
#
_symmetry.space_group_name_H-M   'P 1'
#
loop_
_entity.id
_entity.type
_entity.pdbx_description
1 polymer ?
#
loop_
_entity_poly.entity_id
_entity_poly.type
_entity_poly.pdbx_seq_one_letter_code
_entity_poly.pdbx_strand_id
1 'polypeptide(L)'
;MTVAARARRESPAALRHLGRSALIGSTAAMAAGLLAGGIGSRIAMSLVAVADPSVTGLLTANDNRVGEMSLGGTLFLAVTATLVSAFHGGVVYIASGRLLPGSTVVRGLLLGAALLCVFGTEIIDATNRDFVRFASPAWDIGLFAGLFVAFGLVASGVGAAMERRLPSADAELGLPFALAGVGLIALWSVIAVLVSADGDPYLIAVFEGAIGVSTLAHVRPSHLASGFACAYLAGISAVGAIGLVRAVVDIVTRDARLS
;
A
#
# COMPACT_ATOMS: atom_id res chain seq x y z
N MET A 1 4.87 39.26 -19.28
CA MET A 1 5.48 37.94 -19.03
C MET A 1 4.61 36.91 -19.74
N THR A 2 5.12 36.25 -20.77
CA THR A 2 4.34 35.32 -21.61
C THR A 2 4.00 34.03 -20.86
N VAL A 3 2.85 33.44 -21.14
CA VAL A 3 2.37 32.15 -20.56
C VAL A 3 3.44 31.05 -20.66
N ALA A 4 4.22 31.02 -21.75
CA ALA A 4 5.32 30.10 -21.96
C ALA A 4 6.50 30.29 -20.98
N ALA A 5 6.81 31.52 -20.57
CA ALA A 5 7.87 31.81 -19.61
C ALA A 5 7.46 31.39 -18.17
N ARG A 6 6.17 31.44 -17.87
CA ARG A 6 5.60 30.99 -16.59
C ARG A 6 5.60 29.46 -16.50
N ALA A 7 5.15 28.76 -17.54
CA ALA A 7 5.16 27.31 -17.63
C ALA A 7 6.59 26.71 -17.50
N ARG A 8 7.59 27.39 -18.05
CA ARG A 8 8.99 26.96 -18.00
C ARG A 8 9.61 27.08 -16.58
N ARG A 9 9.09 27.97 -15.73
CA ARG A 9 9.54 28.11 -14.33
C ARG A 9 8.78 27.19 -13.36
N GLU A 10 7.53 26.85 -13.67
CA GLU A 10 6.69 26.00 -12.81
C GLU A 10 7.06 24.52 -12.90
N SER A 11 7.59 24.07 -14.04
CA SER A 11 7.97 22.66 -14.27
C SER A 11 9.05 22.14 -13.31
N PRO A 12 10.17 22.84 -13.05
CA PRO A 12 11.20 22.33 -12.12
C PRO A 12 10.75 22.31 -10.66
N ALA A 13 9.85 23.18 -10.25
CA ALA A 13 9.29 23.18 -8.90
C ALA A 13 8.37 21.99 -8.68
N ALA A 14 7.48 21.74 -9.62
CA ALA A 14 6.57 20.57 -9.57
C ALA A 14 7.33 19.25 -9.48
N LEU A 15 8.41 19.08 -10.25
CA LEU A 15 9.28 17.91 -10.21
C LEU A 15 9.95 17.72 -8.86
N ARG A 16 10.41 18.81 -8.21
CA ARG A 16 11.01 18.74 -6.88
C ARG A 16 9.99 18.32 -5.81
N HIS A 17 8.77 18.87 -5.87
CA HIS A 17 7.70 18.48 -4.96
C HIS A 17 7.31 17.00 -5.14
N LEU A 18 7.18 16.56 -6.38
CA LEU A 18 6.87 15.17 -6.71
C LEU A 18 7.99 14.23 -6.24
N GLY A 19 9.26 14.58 -6.51
CA GLY A 19 10.42 13.80 -6.08
C GLY A 19 10.51 13.68 -4.56
N ARG A 20 10.27 14.78 -3.83
CA ARG A 20 10.22 14.76 -2.36
C ARG A 20 9.09 13.85 -1.85
N SER A 21 7.92 13.95 -2.43
CA SER A 21 6.78 13.10 -2.05
C SER A 21 7.03 11.63 -2.36
N ALA A 22 7.67 11.34 -3.49
CA ALA A 22 8.06 9.98 -3.86
C ALA A 22 9.06 9.38 -2.87
N LEU A 23 10.10 10.12 -2.48
CA LEU A 23 11.07 9.67 -1.48
C LEU A 23 10.42 9.40 -0.12
N ILE A 24 9.56 10.31 0.36
CA ILE A 24 8.85 10.14 1.62
C ILE A 24 7.94 8.92 1.54
N GLY A 25 7.12 8.82 0.49
CA GLY A 25 6.16 7.74 0.33
C GLY A 25 6.81 6.37 0.20
N SER A 26 7.87 6.24 -0.61
CA SER A 26 8.60 4.97 -0.75
C SER A 26 9.26 4.56 0.55
N THR A 27 9.98 5.47 1.22
CA THR A 27 10.66 5.15 2.49
C THR A 27 9.65 4.76 3.57
N ALA A 28 8.54 5.50 3.66
CA ALA A 28 7.47 5.20 4.62
C ALA A 28 6.84 3.84 4.34
N ALA A 29 6.57 3.53 3.06
CA ALA A 29 6.00 2.26 2.66
C ALA A 29 6.99 1.09 2.83
N MET A 30 8.28 1.28 2.55
CA MET A 30 9.32 0.27 2.81
C MET A 30 9.41 -0.08 4.30
N ALA A 31 9.44 0.93 5.16
CA ALA A 31 9.45 0.71 6.61
C ALA A 31 8.18 0.00 7.10
N ALA A 32 7.02 0.39 6.59
CA ALA A 32 5.76 -0.25 6.91
C ALA A 32 5.69 -1.68 6.36
N GLY A 33 6.19 -1.93 5.15
CA GLY A 33 6.29 -3.25 4.56
C GLY A 33 7.18 -4.19 5.36
N LEU A 34 8.35 -3.71 5.79
CA LEU A 34 9.25 -4.48 6.64
C LEU A 34 8.61 -4.85 7.97
N LEU A 35 8.01 -3.87 8.65
CA LEU A 35 7.47 -4.06 10.01
C LEU A 35 6.12 -4.77 10.00
N ALA A 36 5.15 -4.28 9.24
CA ALA A 36 3.81 -4.88 9.23
C ALA A 36 3.73 -6.09 8.27
N GLY A 37 4.26 -5.95 7.05
CA GLY A 37 4.23 -7.03 6.06
C GLY A 37 5.21 -8.16 6.39
N GLY A 38 6.46 -7.85 6.67
CA GLY A 38 7.50 -8.85 6.97
C GLY A 38 7.36 -9.45 8.37
N ILE A 39 7.62 -8.65 9.40
CA ILE A 39 7.61 -9.11 10.80
C ILE A 39 6.19 -9.40 11.27
N GLY A 40 5.23 -8.50 10.96
CA GLY A 40 3.84 -8.63 11.38
C GLY A 40 3.18 -9.89 10.83
N SER A 41 3.43 -10.25 9.57
CA SER A 41 2.88 -11.49 9.00
C SER A 41 3.41 -12.75 9.69
N ARG A 42 4.68 -12.74 10.12
CA ARG A 42 5.24 -13.85 10.93
C ARG A 42 4.57 -13.96 12.29
N ILE A 43 4.33 -12.83 12.94
CA ILE A 43 3.59 -12.80 14.22
C ILE A 43 2.15 -13.29 13.98
N ALA A 44 1.48 -12.85 12.94
CA ALA A 44 0.13 -13.30 12.60
C ALA A 44 0.08 -14.81 12.39
N MET A 45 1.00 -15.40 11.61
CA MET A 45 1.09 -16.85 11.41
C MET A 45 1.36 -17.62 12.71
N SER A 46 2.17 -17.05 13.61
CA SER A 46 2.42 -17.65 14.92
C SER A 46 1.19 -17.61 15.81
N LEU A 47 0.40 -16.52 15.75
CA LEU A 47 -0.86 -16.40 16.49
C LEU A 47 -1.91 -17.39 15.96
N VAL A 48 -1.97 -17.63 14.65
CA VAL A 48 -2.82 -18.67 14.05
C VAL A 48 -2.45 -20.06 14.60
N ALA A 49 -1.15 -20.41 14.63
CA ALA A 49 -0.70 -21.68 15.19
C ALA A 49 -0.99 -21.85 16.70
N VAL A 50 -0.98 -20.74 17.45
CA VAL A 50 -1.35 -20.77 18.89
C VAL A 50 -2.88 -20.93 19.04
N ALA A 51 -3.67 -20.29 18.19
CA ALA A 51 -5.12 -20.38 18.23
C ALA A 51 -5.62 -21.74 17.78
N ASP A 52 -4.96 -22.35 16.79
CA ASP A 52 -5.23 -23.71 16.32
C ASP A 52 -3.93 -24.50 16.15
N PRO A 53 -3.55 -25.30 17.17
CA PRO A 53 -2.35 -26.15 17.09
C PRO A 53 -2.38 -27.20 15.98
N SER A 54 -3.56 -27.56 15.47
CA SER A 54 -3.71 -28.59 14.42
C SER A 54 -3.16 -28.13 13.06
N VAL A 55 -3.05 -26.81 12.84
CA VAL A 55 -2.53 -26.24 11.60
C VAL A 55 -1.01 -26.00 11.64
N THR A 56 -0.37 -26.26 12.79
CA THR A 56 1.08 -26.08 12.94
C THR A 56 1.83 -26.98 11.95
N GLY A 57 2.78 -26.38 11.23
CA GLY A 57 3.58 -27.09 10.22
C GLY A 57 2.90 -27.24 8.86
N LEU A 58 1.62 -26.88 8.70
CA LEU A 58 0.98 -26.82 7.38
C LEU A 58 1.66 -25.78 6.51
N LEU A 59 1.75 -26.07 5.22
CA LEU A 59 2.27 -25.12 4.23
C LEU A 59 1.19 -24.11 3.86
N THR A 60 1.52 -22.82 3.98
CA THR A 60 0.72 -21.72 3.45
C THR A 60 0.73 -21.72 1.92
N ALA A 61 -0.11 -20.88 1.31
CA ALA A 61 -0.12 -20.67 -0.14
C ALA A 61 1.24 -20.24 -0.70
N ASN A 62 2.09 -19.64 0.13
CA ASN A 62 3.46 -19.19 -0.21
C ASN A 62 4.55 -20.16 0.28
N ASP A 63 4.24 -21.45 0.46
CA ASP A 63 5.16 -22.50 0.90
C ASP A 63 5.89 -22.24 2.23
N ASN A 64 5.35 -21.38 3.08
CA ASN A 64 5.84 -21.17 4.42
C ASN A 64 5.11 -22.08 5.42
N ARG A 65 5.81 -22.60 6.42
CA ARG A 65 5.18 -23.41 7.47
C ARG A 65 4.55 -22.53 8.54
N VAL A 66 3.29 -22.80 8.86
CA VAL A 66 2.54 -22.13 9.92
C VAL A 66 3.19 -22.46 11.28
N GLY A 67 3.42 -21.42 12.09
CA GLY A 67 4.03 -21.58 13.42
C GLY A 67 5.55 -21.79 13.43
N GLU A 68 6.19 -22.06 12.30
CA GLU A 68 7.64 -22.22 12.23
C GLU A 68 8.33 -20.91 11.81
N MET A 69 9.24 -20.41 12.65
CA MET A 69 10.08 -19.25 12.33
C MET A 69 11.41 -19.71 11.74
N SER A 70 11.50 -19.85 10.42
CA SER A 70 12.77 -20.04 9.73
C SER A 70 13.41 -18.71 9.35
N LEU A 71 14.74 -18.60 9.46
CA LEU A 71 15.46 -17.39 9.06
C LEU A 71 15.25 -17.07 7.57
N GLY A 72 15.36 -18.10 6.70
CA GLY A 72 15.16 -17.93 5.25
C GLY A 72 13.76 -17.44 4.88
N GLY A 73 12.71 -18.05 5.45
CA GLY A 73 11.33 -17.62 5.23
C GLY A 73 11.04 -16.22 5.80
N THR A 74 11.65 -15.87 6.94
CA THR A 74 11.50 -14.52 7.51
C THR A 74 12.17 -13.47 6.64
N LEU A 75 13.39 -13.72 6.17
CA LEU A 75 14.10 -12.83 5.25
C LEU A 75 13.36 -12.69 3.91
N PHE A 76 12.87 -13.80 3.35
CA PHE A 76 12.07 -13.77 2.12
C PHE A 76 10.84 -12.88 2.28
N LEU A 77 10.04 -13.08 3.32
CA LEU A 77 8.87 -12.25 3.59
C LEU A 77 9.24 -10.78 3.85
N ALA A 78 10.29 -10.54 4.63
CA ALA A 78 10.74 -9.18 4.92
C ALA A 78 11.16 -8.44 3.65
N VAL A 79 11.95 -9.07 2.79
CA VAL A 79 12.40 -8.48 1.51
C VAL A 79 11.22 -8.29 0.56
N THR A 80 10.42 -9.33 0.34
CA THR A 80 9.28 -9.28 -0.57
C THR A 80 8.25 -8.24 -0.12
N ALA A 81 7.86 -8.26 1.16
CA ALA A 81 6.92 -7.30 1.71
C ALA A 81 7.48 -5.86 1.63
N THR A 82 8.77 -5.65 1.84
CA THR A 82 9.40 -4.34 1.71
C THR A 82 9.33 -3.83 0.27
N LEU A 83 9.69 -4.65 -0.71
CA LEU A 83 9.70 -4.27 -2.13
C LEU A 83 8.29 -4.05 -2.68
N VAL A 84 7.38 -4.99 -2.42
CA VAL A 84 5.98 -4.88 -2.83
C VAL A 84 5.33 -3.65 -2.19
N SER A 85 5.58 -3.41 -0.91
CA SER A 85 5.02 -2.25 -0.21
C SER A 85 5.63 -0.93 -0.67
N ALA A 86 6.91 -0.89 -1.01
CA ALA A 86 7.54 0.32 -1.58
C ALA A 86 6.80 0.77 -2.83
N PHE A 87 6.36 -0.18 -3.63
CA PHE A 87 5.60 0.06 -4.84
C PHE A 87 4.12 0.37 -4.53
N HIS A 88 3.35 -0.60 -4.05
CA HIS A 88 1.89 -0.45 -3.85
C HIS A 88 1.54 0.62 -2.82
N GLY A 89 2.07 0.48 -1.62
CA GLY A 89 1.83 1.41 -0.53
C GLY A 89 2.44 2.79 -0.78
N GLY A 90 3.58 2.87 -1.46
CA GLY A 90 4.24 4.13 -1.82
C GLY A 90 3.40 4.96 -2.75
N VAL A 91 2.86 4.37 -3.81
CA VAL A 91 1.98 5.06 -4.78
C VAL A 91 0.72 5.57 -4.09
N VAL A 92 0.05 4.71 -3.31
CA VAL A 92 -1.17 5.10 -2.59
C VAL A 92 -0.86 6.17 -1.54
N TYR A 93 0.26 6.07 -0.82
CA TYR A 93 0.68 7.10 0.15
C TYR A 93 0.91 8.45 -0.51
N ILE A 94 1.59 8.50 -1.67
CA ILE A 94 1.83 9.74 -2.41
C ILE A 94 0.51 10.34 -2.91
N ALA A 95 -0.36 9.50 -3.44
CA ALA A 95 -1.66 9.93 -3.95
C ALA A 95 -2.57 10.46 -2.82
N SER A 96 -2.58 9.79 -1.66
CA SER A 96 -3.50 10.07 -0.56
C SER A 96 -2.92 11.00 0.52
N GLY A 97 -1.60 11.06 0.70
CA GLY A 97 -0.97 11.66 1.88
C GLY A 97 -1.33 13.13 2.14
N ARG A 98 -1.65 13.89 1.10
CA ARG A 98 -2.15 15.28 1.22
C ARG A 98 -3.66 15.40 1.35
N LEU A 99 -4.39 14.33 1.03
CA LEU A 99 -5.85 14.31 0.98
C LEU A 99 -6.46 13.77 2.27
N LEU A 100 -5.71 12.94 3.01
CA LEU A 100 -6.18 12.34 4.24
C LEU A 100 -6.20 13.37 5.38
N PRO A 101 -7.37 13.63 5.99
CA PRO A 101 -7.51 14.61 7.06
C PRO A 101 -7.04 14.05 8.41
N GLY A 102 -6.82 14.95 9.36
CA GLY A 102 -6.66 14.61 10.77
C GLY A 102 -5.20 14.43 11.22
N SER A 103 -5.04 13.89 12.41
CA SER A 103 -3.75 13.59 13.03
C SER A 103 -3.02 12.45 12.31
N THR A 104 -1.73 12.28 12.59
CA THR A 104 -0.92 11.19 12.02
C THR A 104 -1.55 9.81 12.23
N VAL A 105 -2.16 9.58 13.40
CA VAL A 105 -2.85 8.33 13.71
C VAL A 105 -4.10 8.15 12.85
N VAL A 106 -4.94 9.20 12.74
CA VAL A 106 -6.15 9.16 11.91
C VAL A 106 -5.80 8.91 10.45
N ARG A 107 -4.78 9.62 9.93
CA ARG A 107 -4.26 9.39 8.57
C ARG A 107 -3.78 7.96 8.39
N GLY A 108 -3.09 7.40 9.39
CA GLY A 108 -2.63 6.02 9.37
C GLY A 108 -3.77 5.01 9.29
N LEU A 109 -4.80 5.20 10.11
CA LEU A 109 -6.01 4.36 10.08
C LEU A 109 -6.73 4.44 8.74
N LEU A 110 -6.92 5.65 8.22
CA LEU A 110 -7.56 5.86 6.92
C LEU A 110 -6.74 5.27 5.77
N LEU A 111 -5.41 5.42 5.80
CA LEU A 111 -4.51 4.81 4.82
C LEU A 111 -4.58 3.28 4.89
N GLY A 112 -4.52 2.70 6.08
CA GLY A 112 -4.65 1.26 6.27
C GLY A 112 -5.98 0.71 5.78
N ALA A 113 -7.08 1.40 6.09
CA ALA A 113 -8.41 1.05 5.59
C ALA A 113 -8.51 1.15 4.06
N ALA A 114 -7.96 2.21 3.46
CA ALA A 114 -7.92 2.36 2.01
C ALA A 114 -7.12 1.24 1.33
N LEU A 115 -5.94 0.90 1.88
CA LEU A 115 -5.11 -0.20 1.37
C LEU A 115 -5.81 -1.56 1.52
N LEU A 116 -6.49 -1.79 2.64
CA LEU A 116 -7.30 -3.00 2.83
C LEU A 116 -8.43 -3.08 1.79
N CYS A 117 -9.11 -1.98 1.53
CA CYS A 117 -10.15 -1.96 0.50
C CYS A 117 -9.59 -2.22 -0.90
N VAL A 118 -8.44 -1.62 -1.24
CA VAL A 118 -7.87 -1.70 -2.59
C VAL A 118 -7.17 -3.03 -2.85
N PHE A 119 -6.39 -3.52 -1.90
CA PHE A 119 -5.54 -4.70 -2.05
C PHE A 119 -5.95 -5.87 -1.16
N GLY A 120 -6.97 -5.72 -0.34
CA GLY A 120 -7.37 -6.76 0.60
C GLY A 120 -7.79 -8.06 -0.09
N THR A 121 -8.43 -7.97 -1.25
CA THR A 121 -8.85 -9.14 -2.04
C THR A 121 -7.70 -9.94 -2.63
N GLU A 122 -6.51 -9.35 -2.79
CA GLU A 122 -5.30 -10.05 -3.22
C GLU A 122 -4.80 -11.05 -2.16
N ILE A 123 -5.18 -10.84 -0.91
CA ILE A 123 -4.75 -11.66 0.23
C ILE A 123 -5.95 -12.44 0.79
N ILE A 124 -7.06 -11.74 1.04
CA ILE A 124 -8.29 -12.30 1.62
C ILE A 124 -9.18 -12.75 0.47
N ASP A 125 -8.96 -13.98 0.02
CA ASP A 125 -9.69 -14.60 -1.09
C ASP A 125 -10.17 -16.01 -0.68
N ALA A 126 -11.39 -16.36 -1.10
CA ALA A 126 -11.98 -17.65 -0.87
C ALA A 126 -11.27 -18.81 -1.62
N THR A 127 -10.43 -18.50 -2.61
CA THR A 127 -9.58 -19.49 -3.30
C THR A 127 -8.23 -19.67 -2.61
N ASN A 128 -7.83 -18.76 -1.74
CA ASN A 128 -6.61 -18.87 -0.97
C ASN A 128 -6.75 -19.98 0.08
N ARG A 129 -5.89 -21.00 -0.02
CA ARG A 129 -5.91 -22.20 0.83
C ARG A 129 -5.81 -21.87 2.32
N ASP A 130 -5.16 -20.76 2.67
CA ASP A 130 -4.91 -20.40 4.05
C ASP A 130 -6.21 -20.05 4.79
N PHE A 131 -7.18 -19.42 4.11
CA PHE A 131 -8.50 -19.10 4.68
C PHE A 131 -9.50 -20.27 4.67
N VAL A 132 -9.18 -21.36 3.98
CA VAL A 132 -10.04 -22.57 3.91
C VAL A 132 -9.58 -23.66 4.88
N ARG A 133 -8.29 -23.69 5.21
CA ARG A 133 -7.67 -24.76 6.00
C ARG A 133 -7.51 -24.44 7.48
N PHE A 134 -7.51 -23.17 7.83
CA PHE A 134 -7.31 -22.75 9.21
C PHE A 134 -8.67 -22.68 9.92
N ALA A 135 -8.67 -23.04 11.21
CA ALA A 135 -9.89 -23.38 11.95
C ALA A 135 -10.84 -22.20 12.24
N SER A 136 -10.41 -20.96 11.99
CA SER A 136 -11.25 -19.78 12.24
C SER A 136 -11.03 -18.69 11.19
N PRO A 137 -11.80 -18.72 10.10
CA PRO A 137 -11.73 -17.70 9.05
C PRO A 137 -11.85 -16.26 9.58
N ALA A 138 -12.70 -16.05 10.58
CA ALA A 138 -12.88 -14.72 11.17
C ALA A 138 -11.62 -14.22 11.89
N TRP A 139 -10.87 -15.12 12.55
CA TRP A 139 -9.62 -14.80 13.20
C TRP A 139 -8.54 -14.46 12.16
N ASP A 140 -8.41 -15.26 11.13
CA ASP A 140 -7.44 -15.07 10.07
C ASP A 140 -7.70 -13.78 9.29
N ILE A 141 -8.95 -13.53 8.89
CA ILE A 141 -9.37 -12.28 8.24
C ILE A 141 -9.03 -11.09 9.15
N GLY A 142 -9.34 -11.19 10.45
CA GLY A 142 -9.05 -10.12 11.42
C GLY A 142 -7.56 -9.82 11.56
N LEU A 143 -6.71 -10.85 11.61
CA LEU A 143 -5.26 -10.69 11.68
C LEU A 143 -4.71 -10.03 10.41
N PHE A 144 -5.10 -10.51 9.23
CA PHE A 144 -4.64 -9.95 7.97
C PHE A 144 -5.15 -8.51 7.76
N ALA A 145 -6.41 -8.21 8.08
CA ALA A 145 -6.92 -6.84 8.06
C ALA A 145 -6.15 -5.95 9.04
N GLY A 146 -5.77 -6.48 10.21
CA GLY A 146 -4.93 -5.81 11.20
C GLY A 146 -3.54 -5.43 10.67
N LEU A 147 -2.96 -6.25 9.77
CA LEU A 147 -1.69 -5.92 9.13
C LEU A 147 -1.78 -4.68 8.23
N PHE A 148 -2.88 -4.50 7.50
CA PHE A 148 -3.11 -3.28 6.72
C PHE A 148 -3.23 -2.04 7.61
N VAL A 149 -3.92 -2.16 8.75
CA VAL A 149 -4.03 -1.07 9.73
C VAL A 149 -2.66 -0.74 10.32
N ALA A 150 -1.89 -1.75 10.72
CA ALA A 150 -0.53 -1.57 11.23
C ALA A 150 0.37 -0.92 10.17
N PHE A 151 0.28 -1.37 8.91
CA PHE A 151 0.98 -0.76 7.78
C PHE A 151 0.67 0.74 7.67
N GLY A 152 -0.60 1.11 7.67
CA GLY A 152 -1.02 2.51 7.55
C GLY A 152 -0.50 3.38 8.70
N LEU A 153 -0.54 2.87 9.94
CA LEU A 153 -0.01 3.56 11.11
C LEU A 153 1.51 3.78 11.02
N VAL A 154 2.27 2.74 10.66
CA VAL A 154 3.73 2.84 10.49
C VAL A 154 4.07 3.79 9.35
N ALA A 155 3.43 3.64 8.18
CA ALA A 155 3.68 4.49 7.02
C ALA A 155 3.41 5.96 7.33
N SER A 156 2.28 6.27 7.96
CA SER A 156 1.96 7.65 8.36
C SER A 156 2.91 8.20 9.41
N GLY A 157 3.33 7.39 10.38
CA GLY A 157 4.30 7.77 11.40
C GLY A 157 5.68 8.09 10.81
N VAL A 158 6.20 7.19 9.98
CA VAL A 158 7.50 7.36 9.30
C VAL A 158 7.42 8.53 8.32
N GLY A 159 6.35 8.64 7.53
CA GLY A 159 6.14 9.74 6.60
C GLY A 159 6.14 11.08 7.30
N ALA A 160 5.41 11.23 8.41
CA ALA A 160 5.40 12.46 9.20
C ALA A 160 6.79 12.77 9.82
N ALA A 161 7.56 11.75 10.21
CA ALA A 161 8.93 11.95 10.69
C ALA A 161 9.87 12.43 9.56
N MET A 162 9.74 11.85 8.36
CA MET A 162 10.51 12.24 7.19
C MET A 162 10.15 13.66 6.72
N GLU A 163 8.86 14.02 6.71
CA GLU A 163 8.40 15.37 6.37
C GLU A 163 9.06 16.45 7.23
N ARG A 164 9.27 16.14 8.52
CA ARG A 164 9.95 17.07 9.47
C ARG A 164 11.46 17.14 9.28
N ARG A 165 12.09 16.08 8.76
CA ARG A 165 13.54 15.99 8.62
C ARG A 165 14.05 16.43 7.25
N LEU A 166 13.27 16.23 6.20
CA LEU A 166 13.66 16.60 4.85
C LEU A 166 13.40 18.10 4.62
N PRO A 167 14.34 18.80 3.99
CA PRO A 167 14.17 20.21 3.63
C PRO A 167 12.93 20.38 2.73
N SER A 168 12.35 21.59 2.75
CA SER A 168 11.23 21.91 1.87
C SER A 168 11.66 21.83 0.41
N ALA A 169 10.76 21.43 -0.46
CA ALA A 169 11.05 21.32 -1.90
C ALA A 169 11.43 22.67 -2.53
N ASP A 170 10.98 23.78 -1.92
CA ASP A 170 11.27 25.15 -2.39
C ASP A 170 12.65 25.64 -1.99
N ALA A 171 13.22 25.12 -0.88
CA ALA A 171 14.40 25.69 -0.30
C ALA A 171 15.71 25.25 -0.96
N GLU A 172 15.95 23.95 -1.18
CA GLU A 172 17.27 23.48 -1.67
C GLU A 172 17.31 22.00 -2.11
N LEU A 173 16.18 21.38 -2.41
CA LEU A 173 16.23 20.05 -3.01
C LEU A 173 16.85 20.15 -4.40
N GLY A 174 18.14 19.87 -4.45
CA GLY A 174 18.92 19.91 -5.65
C GLY A 174 18.38 18.97 -6.73
N LEU A 175 18.80 19.22 -7.95
CA LEU A 175 18.46 18.39 -9.13
C LEU A 175 18.59 16.86 -8.88
N PRO A 176 19.60 16.35 -8.12
CA PRO A 176 19.71 14.92 -7.84
C PRO A 176 18.49 14.32 -7.13
N PHE A 177 17.89 15.02 -6.18
CA PHE A 177 16.70 14.54 -5.46
C PHE A 177 15.46 14.55 -6.35
N ALA A 178 15.32 15.58 -7.20
CA ALA A 178 14.22 15.60 -8.17
C ALA A 178 14.35 14.44 -9.17
N LEU A 179 15.55 14.18 -9.66
CA LEU A 179 15.83 13.05 -10.58
C LEU A 179 15.62 11.70 -9.90
N ALA A 180 16.03 11.52 -8.65
CA ALA A 180 15.78 10.31 -7.88
C ALA A 180 14.28 10.05 -7.71
N GLY A 181 13.49 11.07 -7.38
CA GLY A 181 12.04 10.94 -7.27
C GLY A 181 11.36 10.61 -8.59
N VAL A 182 11.77 11.25 -9.69
CA VAL A 182 11.27 10.93 -11.04
C VAL A 182 11.68 9.52 -11.45
N GLY A 183 12.92 9.12 -11.14
CA GLY A 183 13.42 7.77 -11.39
C GLY A 183 12.61 6.70 -10.65
N LEU A 184 12.23 6.95 -9.39
CA LEU A 184 11.35 6.07 -8.62
C LEU A 184 9.97 5.95 -9.28
N ILE A 185 9.37 7.06 -9.71
CA ILE A 185 8.07 7.04 -10.38
C ILE A 185 8.16 6.28 -11.71
N ALA A 186 9.21 6.51 -12.49
CA ALA A 186 9.44 5.79 -13.74
C ALA A 186 9.62 4.28 -13.47
N LEU A 187 10.40 3.92 -12.46
CA LEU A 187 10.56 2.53 -12.04
C LEU A 187 9.22 1.91 -11.63
N TRP A 188 8.41 2.63 -10.86
CA TRP A 188 7.07 2.17 -10.47
C TRP A 188 6.14 2.00 -11.65
N SER A 189 6.18 2.93 -12.63
CA SER A 189 5.40 2.78 -13.85
C SER A 189 5.80 1.54 -14.66
N VAL A 190 7.09 1.26 -14.76
CA VAL A 190 7.60 0.03 -15.42
C VAL A 190 7.14 -1.21 -14.66
N ILE A 191 7.27 -1.24 -13.34
CA ILE A 191 6.81 -2.37 -12.51
C ILE A 191 5.29 -2.54 -12.65
N ALA A 192 4.52 -1.45 -12.64
CA ALA A 192 3.08 -1.48 -12.84
C ALA A 192 2.71 -2.14 -14.18
N VAL A 193 3.37 -1.73 -15.26
CA VAL A 193 3.16 -2.34 -16.59
C VAL A 193 3.53 -3.82 -16.60
N LEU A 194 4.65 -4.21 -15.98
CA LEU A 194 5.08 -5.61 -15.92
C LEU A 194 4.13 -6.48 -15.10
N VAL A 195 3.66 -5.99 -13.95
CA VAL A 195 2.68 -6.68 -13.10
C VAL A 195 1.31 -6.74 -13.78
N SER A 196 0.96 -5.69 -14.54
CA SER A 196 -0.29 -5.60 -15.30
C SER A 196 -0.27 -6.41 -16.62
N ALA A 197 0.88 -6.93 -17.02
CA ALA A 197 0.98 -7.76 -18.22
C ALA A 197 0.14 -9.04 -18.12
N ASP A 198 -0.17 -9.51 -16.91
CA ASP A 198 -1.09 -10.62 -16.64
C ASP A 198 -2.58 -10.21 -16.66
N GLY A 199 -2.87 -8.93 -16.89
CA GLY A 199 -4.17 -8.49 -17.41
C GLY A 199 -5.26 -8.18 -16.39
N ASP A 200 -4.99 -7.97 -15.11
CA ASP A 200 -6.03 -7.48 -14.21
C ASP A 200 -6.33 -5.98 -14.44
N PRO A 201 -7.46 -5.65 -15.09
CA PRO A 201 -7.79 -4.26 -15.40
C PRO A 201 -8.02 -3.39 -14.16
N TYR A 202 -8.36 -4.00 -13.02
CA TYR A 202 -8.53 -3.29 -11.76
C TYR A 202 -7.19 -2.78 -11.21
N LEU A 203 -6.18 -3.64 -11.17
CA LEU A 203 -4.83 -3.24 -10.73
C LEU A 203 -4.23 -2.17 -11.65
N ILE A 204 -4.40 -2.32 -12.97
CA ILE A 204 -3.97 -1.29 -13.93
C ILE A 204 -4.64 0.06 -13.60
N ALA A 205 -5.95 0.08 -13.43
CA ALA A 205 -6.68 1.30 -13.08
C ALA A 205 -6.18 1.91 -11.77
N VAL A 206 -5.98 1.07 -10.73
CA VAL A 206 -5.46 1.53 -9.43
C VAL A 206 -4.10 2.22 -9.58
N PHE A 207 -3.15 1.59 -10.27
CA PHE A 207 -1.78 2.11 -10.35
C PHE A 207 -1.66 3.29 -11.30
N GLU A 208 -2.13 3.18 -12.52
CA GLU A 208 -2.04 4.27 -13.50
C GLU A 208 -2.88 5.47 -13.08
N GLY A 209 -4.07 5.21 -12.54
CA GLY A 209 -4.93 6.26 -12.01
C GLY A 209 -4.33 6.95 -10.79
N ALA A 210 -3.77 6.21 -9.82
CA ALA A 210 -3.13 6.79 -8.65
C ALA A 210 -1.90 7.63 -9.03
N ILE A 211 -1.07 7.16 -9.97
CA ILE A 211 0.07 7.91 -10.51
C ILE A 211 -0.41 9.17 -11.22
N GLY A 212 -1.40 9.06 -12.10
CA GLY A 212 -1.97 10.19 -12.86
C GLY A 212 -2.58 11.25 -11.95
N VAL A 213 -3.38 10.84 -10.99
CA VAL A 213 -4.03 11.72 -10.01
C VAL A 213 -2.99 12.41 -9.11
N SER A 214 -1.98 11.66 -8.65
CA SER A 214 -0.90 12.21 -7.85
C SER A 214 -0.09 13.25 -8.63
N THR A 215 0.25 12.95 -9.87
CA THR A 215 0.96 13.88 -10.77
C THR A 215 0.14 15.14 -11.00
N LEU A 216 -1.15 15.00 -11.28
CA LEU A 216 -2.06 16.14 -11.49
C LEU A 216 -2.13 17.04 -10.24
N ALA A 217 -2.28 16.45 -9.06
CA ALA A 217 -2.36 17.19 -7.80
C ALA A 217 -1.06 17.94 -7.46
N HIS A 218 0.10 17.44 -7.91
CA HIS A 218 1.40 18.08 -7.70
C HIS A 218 1.71 19.16 -8.75
N VAL A 219 1.33 18.92 -10.01
CA VAL A 219 1.60 19.86 -11.12
C VAL A 219 0.62 21.03 -11.13
N ARG A 220 -0.63 20.78 -10.75
CA ARG A 220 -1.68 21.80 -10.69
C ARG A 220 -2.43 21.73 -9.37
N PRO A 221 -1.86 22.22 -8.27
CA PRO A 221 -2.53 22.27 -6.98
C PRO A 221 -3.74 23.21 -7.06
N SER A 222 -4.91 22.65 -7.38
CA SER A 222 -6.17 23.36 -7.42
C SER A 222 -7.21 22.57 -6.64
N HIS A 223 -8.26 23.25 -6.15
CA HIS A 223 -9.37 22.57 -5.47
C HIS A 223 -10.04 21.53 -6.37
N LEU A 224 -10.11 21.77 -7.69
CA LEU A 224 -10.66 20.83 -8.66
C LEU A 224 -9.78 19.58 -8.80
N ALA A 225 -8.45 19.74 -8.90
CA ALA A 225 -7.54 18.60 -9.00
C ALA A 225 -7.55 17.75 -7.72
N SER A 226 -7.57 18.39 -6.55
CA SER A 226 -7.69 17.69 -5.26
C SER A 226 -9.06 17.00 -5.12
N GLY A 227 -10.14 17.64 -5.53
CA GLY A 227 -11.48 17.07 -5.53
C GLY A 227 -11.58 15.84 -6.44
N PHE A 228 -11.02 15.91 -7.65
CA PHE A 228 -10.95 14.78 -8.56
C PHE A 228 -10.13 13.63 -7.98
N ALA A 229 -8.98 13.92 -7.37
CA ALA A 229 -8.14 12.94 -6.71
C ALA A 229 -8.86 12.23 -5.55
N CYS A 230 -9.57 12.99 -4.71
CA CYS A 230 -10.39 12.41 -3.64
C CYS A 230 -11.50 11.51 -4.19
N ALA A 231 -12.22 11.97 -5.22
CA ALA A 231 -13.30 11.20 -5.83
C ALA A 231 -12.77 9.90 -6.46
N TYR A 232 -11.61 9.96 -7.14
CA TYR A 232 -10.98 8.79 -7.73
C TYR A 232 -10.57 7.77 -6.67
N LEU A 233 -9.83 8.19 -5.62
CA LEU A 233 -9.40 7.31 -4.53
C LEU A 233 -10.59 6.73 -3.77
N ALA A 234 -11.63 7.52 -3.52
CA ALA A 234 -12.87 7.03 -2.92
C ALA A 234 -13.56 6.00 -3.81
N GLY A 235 -13.60 6.23 -5.12
CA GLY A 235 -14.20 5.31 -6.10
C GLY A 235 -13.49 3.95 -6.13
N ILE A 236 -12.18 3.92 -6.27
CA ILE A 236 -11.43 2.66 -6.27
C ILE A 236 -11.51 1.94 -4.92
N SER A 237 -11.48 2.68 -3.81
CA SER A 237 -11.66 2.09 -2.46
C SER A 237 -13.05 1.50 -2.28
N ALA A 238 -14.11 2.13 -2.82
CA ALA A 238 -15.46 1.60 -2.76
C ALA A 238 -15.61 0.31 -3.59
N VAL A 239 -15.05 0.28 -4.80
CA VAL A 239 -15.05 -0.94 -5.64
C VAL A 239 -14.31 -2.07 -4.93
N GLY A 240 -13.12 -1.81 -4.41
CA GLY A 240 -12.35 -2.81 -3.67
C GLY A 240 -13.06 -3.27 -2.38
N ALA A 241 -13.70 -2.36 -1.65
CA ALA A 241 -14.50 -2.73 -0.46
C ALA A 241 -15.65 -3.68 -0.80
N ILE A 242 -16.32 -3.49 -1.93
CA ILE A 242 -17.37 -4.41 -2.40
C ILE A 242 -16.76 -5.80 -2.69
N GLY A 243 -15.62 -5.84 -3.36
CA GLY A 243 -14.89 -7.08 -3.62
C GLY A 243 -14.50 -7.79 -2.32
N LEU A 244 -13.92 -7.05 -1.37
CA LEU A 244 -13.52 -7.58 -0.08
C LEU A 244 -14.70 -8.14 0.73
N VAL A 245 -15.84 -7.43 0.78
CA VAL A 245 -17.05 -7.93 1.45
C VAL A 245 -17.53 -9.22 0.82
N ARG A 246 -17.52 -9.33 -0.52
CA ARG A 246 -17.87 -10.59 -1.21
C ARG A 246 -16.91 -11.73 -0.85
N ALA A 247 -15.60 -11.48 -0.88
CA ALA A 247 -14.60 -12.48 -0.51
C ALA A 247 -14.80 -12.97 0.94
N VAL A 248 -15.02 -12.07 1.88
CA VAL A 248 -15.30 -12.41 3.28
C VAL A 248 -16.58 -13.23 3.41
N VAL A 249 -17.67 -12.83 2.75
CA VAL A 249 -18.93 -13.58 2.76
C VAL A 249 -18.74 -14.99 2.18
N ASP A 250 -18.01 -15.11 1.09
CA ASP A 250 -17.74 -16.40 0.46
C ASP A 250 -16.91 -17.33 1.35
N ILE A 251 -15.90 -16.79 2.06
CA ILE A 251 -15.09 -17.56 3.02
C ILE A 251 -15.99 -18.07 4.17
N VAL A 252 -16.74 -17.15 4.80
CA VAL A 252 -17.58 -17.49 5.97
C VAL A 252 -18.71 -18.45 5.60
N THR A 253 -19.33 -18.32 4.43
CA THR A 253 -20.41 -19.21 4.00
C THR A 253 -19.90 -20.58 3.58
N ARG A 254 -18.66 -20.72 3.10
CA ARG A 254 -18.03 -22.03 2.86
C ARG A 254 -17.73 -22.75 4.16
N ASP A 255 -17.17 -22.07 5.12
CA ASP A 255 -16.87 -22.63 6.45
C ASP A 255 -18.14 -23.18 7.11
N ALA A 256 -19.24 -22.41 7.09
CA ALA A 256 -20.53 -22.83 7.62
C ALA A 256 -21.17 -24.04 6.91
N ARG A 257 -20.69 -24.42 5.72
CA ARG A 257 -21.17 -25.63 5.00
C ARG A 257 -20.31 -26.87 5.29
N LEU A 258 -19.12 -26.68 5.83
CA LEU A 258 -18.17 -27.75 6.13
C LEU A 258 -18.20 -28.16 7.62
N SER A 259 -18.74 -27.30 8.51
CA SER A 259 -19.01 -27.55 9.91
C SER A 259 -20.37 -28.26 10.12
#